data_3c9dcdf0898f4e70ba0f0c13a7e9c9ff
#
_entry.id   3c9dcdf0898f4e70ba0f0c13a7e9c9ff
#
_cell.length_a   1.000
_cell.length_b   1.000
_cell.length_c   1.000
_cell.angle_alpha   90.00
_cell.angle_beta   90.00
_cell.angle_gamma   90.00
#
_symmetry.space_group_name_H-M   'P 1'
#
loop_
_entity.id
_entity.type
_entity.pdbx_description
1 polymer ?
#
loop_
_entity_poly.entity_id
_entity_poly.type
_entity_poly.pdbx_seq_one_letter_code
_entity_poly.pdbx_strand_id
1 'polypeptide(L)'
;MPCRKPGKGHTLTMPRIVRCSLIQAANVAPPESPLAQIKERMIEKHVAYIEQAAAAGSQLVCLQEIFTGPYFCAEQQIRWYDTTEEIPNGPTIRLMQDLARRLRIALIVPIYEREQEGVYYNTAAVIHNDGSYLGKYRKTHIPHVAPGFWEKFYFRPGNLGYPVFDLGFAKIGVYIWYDRHFPEGARALGLNGAEIVFNPSATVAGLSEYLWKLEQPAHAVANGYFVGAINRVGTEAPWNIGEFYGQSYFCDPRGQIFAQASRDKDEVLTADLDLEMIAEVRKTWQFFRDRRPDMYESLVKA
;
A
#
# COMPACT_ATOMS: atom_id res chain seq x y z
N MET A 1 16.68 -3.02 60.68
CA MET A 1 15.53 -2.91 59.74
C MET A 1 16.01 -2.27 58.47
N PRO A 2 16.06 -2.91 57.32
CA PRO A 2 16.46 -2.26 56.09
C PRO A 2 15.25 -1.60 55.44
N CYS A 3 15.43 -0.30 55.12
CA CYS A 3 14.48 0.57 54.45
C CYS A 3 14.15 0.04 53.04
N ARG A 4 12.90 -0.34 52.74
CA ARG A 4 12.46 -0.68 51.40
C ARG A 4 12.41 0.60 50.56
N LYS A 5 13.17 0.64 49.47
CA LYS A 5 13.04 1.66 48.42
C LYS A 5 11.70 1.50 47.74
N PRO A 6 10.96 2.59 47.46
CA PRO A 6 9.71 2.50 46.69
C PRO A 6 10.02 2.01 45.27
N GLY A 7 9.26 1.03 44.81
CA GLY A 7 9.34 0.51 43.46
C GLY A 7 9.05 1.63 42.43
N LYS A 8 9.86 1.68 41.39
CA LYS A 8 9.62 2.55 40.22
C LYS A 8 8.25 2.20 39.65
N GLY A 9 7.31 3.14 39.77
CA GLY A 9 6.02 3.02 39.12
C GLY A 9 6.23 2.83 37.63
N HIS A 10 5.79 1.70 37.08
CA HIS A 10 5.59 1.55 35.64
C HIS A 10 4.48 2.50 35.25
N THR A 11 4.82 3.61 34.62
CA THR A 11 3.85 4.40 33.86
C THR A 11 3.31 3.46 32.78
N LEU A 12 2.07 2.99 32.97
CA LEU A 12 1.33 2.29 31.91
C LEU A 12 1.11 3.33 30.80
N THR A 13 1.98 3.34 29.82
CA THR A 13 1.73 4.05 28.55
C THR A 13 0.53 3.37 27.90
N MET A 14 -0.49 4.15 27.56
CA MET A 14 -1.63 3.63 26.80
C MET A 14 -1.12 3.04 25.48
N PRO A 15 -1.58 1.85 25.08
CA PRO A 15 -1.14 1.23 23.85
C PRO A 15 -1.45 2.14 22.65
N ARG A 16 -0.50 2.28 21.72
CA ARG A 16 -0.68 3.03 20.47
C ARG A 16 -1.35 2.14 19.42
N ILE A 17 -2.66 1.95 19.58
CA ILE A 17 -3.46 1.16 18.64
C ILE A 17 -3.88 2.03 17.46
N VAL A 18 -3.56 1.58 16.24
CA VAL A 18 -4.00 2.20 14.99
C VAL A 18 -4.90 1.24 14.25
N ARG A 19 -6.16 1.62 14.06
CA ARG A 19 -7.11 0.84 13.26
C ARG A 19 -6.96 1.18 11.79
N CYS A 20 -6.59 0.19 10.98
CA CYS A 20 -6.39 0.31 9.55
C CYS A 20 -7.35 -0.58 8.77
N SER A 21 -7.71 -0.15 7.55
CA SER A 21 -8.46 -0.97 6.60
C SER A 21 -7.77 -1.09 5.26
N LEU A 22 -7.92 -2.26 4.64
CA LEU A 22 -7.51 -2.56 3.27
C LEU A 22 -8.78 -2.78 2.44
N ILE A 23 -8.91 -2.12 1.29
CA ILE A 23 -10.02 -2.33 0.39
C ILE A 23 -9.59 -3.24 -0.74
N GLN A 24 -10.11 -4.47 -0.71
CA GLN A 24 -9.98 -5.48 -1.74
C GLN A 24 -11.23 -5.47 -2.59
N ALA A 25 -11.10 -5.24 -3.92
CA ALA A 25 -12.27 -5.15 -4.78
C ALA A 25 -12.03 -5.66 -6.19
N ALA A 26 -13.07 -6.22 -6.80
CA ALA A 26 -13.13 -6.55 -8.23
C ALA A 26 -13.40 -5.30 -9.07
N ASN A 27 -12.97 -5.33 -10.33
CA ASN A 27 -13.38 -4.34 -11.31
C ASN A 27 -14.91 -4.40 -11.53
N VAL A 28 -15.54 -3.26 -11.82
CA VAL A 28 -17.03 -3.16 -11.93
C VAL A 28 -17.56 -3.11 -13.35
N ALA A 29 -16.67 -2.95 -14.34
CA ALA A 29 -17.09 -2.77 -15.73
C ALA A 29 -16.10 -3.44 -16.69
N PRO A 30 -16.60 -3.99 -17.82
CA PRO A 30 -15.72 -4.53 -18.85
C PRO A 30 -14.77 -3.45 -19.38
N PRO A 31 -13.53 -3.81 -19.76
CA PRO A 31 -12.54 -2.88 -20.30
C PRO A 31 -13.01 -2.10 -21.54
N GLU A 32 -13.94 -2.66 -22.31
CA GLU A 32 -14.51 -2.04 -23.52
C GLU A 32 -15.51 -0.91 -23.22
N SER A 33 -15.95 -0.80 -21.97
CA SER A 33 -16.84 0.29 -21.55
C SER A 33 -16.16 1.67 -21.73
N PRO A 34 -16.94 2.75 -21.87
CA PRO A 34 -16.38 4.11 -21.88
C PRO A 34 -15.51 4.37 -20.65
N LEU A 35 -14.29 4.88 -20.85
CA LEU A 35 -13.30 5.08 -19.79
C LEU A 35 -13.85 5.91 -18.62
N ALA A 36 -14.60 6.96 -18.91
CA ALA A 36 -15.23 7.80 -17.88
C ALA A 36 -16.22 6.99 -17.03
N GLN A 37 -17.00 6.11 -17.64
CA GLN A 37 -17.97 5.25 -16.92
C GLN A 37 -17.26 4.22 -16.04
N ILE A 38 -16.18 3.59 -16.54
CA ILE A 38 -15.37 2.66 -15.74
C ILE A 38 -14.88 3.38 -14.48
N LYS A 39 -14.27 4.53 -14.68
CA LYS A 39 -13.68 5.33 -13.60
C LYS A 39 -14.71 5.77 -12.56
N GLU A 40 -15.82 6.33 -13.02
CA GLU A 40 -16.92 6.77 -12.16
C GLU A 40 -17.44 5.62 -11.28
N ARG A 41 -17.77 4.48 -11.86
CA ARG A 41 -18.28 3.32 -11.14
C ARG A 41 -17.26 2.72 -10.16
N MET A 42 -15.96 2.70 -10.52
CA MET A 42 -14.90 2.26 -9.62
C MET A 42 -14.75 3.21 -8.44
N ILE A 43 -14.80 4.52 -8.68
CA ILE A 43 -14.74 5.52 -7.61
C ILE A 43 -15.95 5.39 -6.67
N GLU A 44 -17.17 5.31 -7.21
CA GLU A 44 -18.41 5.12 -6.41
C GLU A 44 -18.30 3.90 -5.49
N LYS A 45 -17.86 2.77 -6.05
CA LYS A 45 -17.66 1.52 -5.28
C LYS A 45 -16.66 1.71 -4.13
N HIS A 46 -15.50 2.34 -4.41
CA HIS A 46 -14.47 2.55 -3.39
C HIS A 46 -14.89 3.59 -2.34
N VAL A 47 -15.65 4.63 -2.74
CA VAL A 47 -16.22 5.59 -1.79
C VAL A 47 -17.11 4.88 -0.78
N ALA A 48 -17.99 3.98 -1.23
CA ALA A 48 -18.86 3.20 -0.33
C ALA A 48 -18.04 2.33 0.64
N TYR A 49 -16.96 1.71 0.19
CA TYR A 49 -16.07 0.93 1.06
C TYR A 49 -15.23 1.78 2.01
N ILE A 50 -14.80 2.97 1.60
CA ILE A 50 -14.12 3.93 2.49
C ILE A 50 -15.09 4.37 3.59
N GLU A 51 -16.35 4.65 3.26
CA GLU A 51 -17.40 5.00 4.24
C GLU A 51 -17.67 3.83 5.21
N GLN A 52 -17.70 2.60 4.71
CA GLN A 52 -17.80 1.39 5.55
C GLN A 52 -16.61 1.27 6.50
N ALA A 53 -15.39 1.47 6.02
CA ALA A 53 -14.17 1.45 6.83
C ALA A 53 -14.19 2.55 7.92
N ALA A 54 -14.62 3.75 7.56
CA ALA A 54 -14.77 4.87 8.50
C ALA A 54 -15.83 4.56 9.58
N ALA A 55 -16.98 3.97 9.20
CA ALA A 55 -18.00 3.53 10.13
C ALA A 55 -17.52 2.43 11.09
N ALA A 56 -16.55 1.60 10.66
CA ALA A 56 -15.86 0.61 11.50
C ALA A 56 -14.77 1.23 12.39
N GLY A 57 -14.59 2.55 12.36
CA GLY A 57 -13.64 3.30 13.17
C GLY A 57 -12.21 3.28 12.68
N SER A 58 -11.97 2.99 11.39
CA SER A 58 -10.62 3.03 10.79
C SER A 58 -10.06 4.45 10.79
N GLN A 59 -8.78 4.59 11.10
CA GLN A 59 -8.04 5.85 11.05
C GLN A 59 -7.30 6.02 9.72
N LEU A 60 -7.01 4.91 9.05
CA LEU A 60 -6.27 4.85 7.79
C LEU A 60 -6.85 3.77 6.88
N VAL A 61 -7.05 4.10 5.62
CA VAL A 61 -7.49 3.15 4.58
C VAL A 61 -6.50 3.15 3.42
N CYS A 62 -6.14 1.95 2.94
CA CYS A 62 -5.38 1.78 1.71
C CYS A 62 -6.22 1.11 0.63
N LEU A 63 -6.23 1.71 -0.57
CA LEU A 63 -6.88 1.17 -1.75
C LEU A 63 -5.93 0.28 -2.53
N GLN A 64 -6.45 -0.57 -3.43
CA GLN A 64 -5.67 -1.41 -4.32
C GLN A 64 -4.94 -0.61 -5.41
N GLU A 65 -3.92 -1.19 -6.02
CA GLU A 65 -3.14 -0.59 -7.12
C GLU A 65 -4.05 -0.18 -8.28
N ILE A 66 -3.92 1.07 -8.77
CA ILE A 66 -4.68 1.64 -9.90
C ILE A 66 -6.19 1.38 -9.74
N PHE A 67 -6.74 1.76 -8.58
CA PHE A 67 -8.10 1.38 -8.19
C PHE A 67 -9.21 1.95 -9.09
N THR A 68 -8.91 2.96 -9.92
CA THR A 68 -9.88 3.69 -10.75
C THR A 68 -10.32 2.95 -12.02
N GLY A 69 -9.79 1.74 -12.27
CA GLY A 69 -10.12 0.95 -13.44
C GLY A 69 -9.60 -0.48 -13.40
N PRO A 70 -9.75 -1.23 -14.50
CA PRO A 70 -9.18 -2.56 -14.62
C PRO A 70 -7.66 -2.50 -14.70
N TYR A 71 -7.00 -3.65 -14.59
CA TYR A 71 -5.56 -3.76 -14.80
C TYR A 71 -5.22 -3.71 -16.29
N PHE A 72 -5.33 -2.52 -16.87
CA PHE A 72 -5.17 -2.27 -18.30
C PHE A 72 -3.79 -2.61 -18.85
N CYS A 73 -2.80 -2.82 -17.99
CA CYS A 73 -1.45 -3.26 -18.40
C CYS A 73 -1.44 -4.67 -19.01
N ALA A 74 -2.57 -5.38 -19.01
CA ALA A 74 -2.79 -6.63 -19.73
C ALA A 74 -2.70 -6.48 -21.26
N GLU A 75 -2.89 -5.27 -21.78
CA GLU A 75 -2.74 -4.91 -23.20
C GLU A 75 -1.84 -3.69 -23.37
N GLN A 76 -1.49 -3.34 -24.61
CA GLN A 76 -0.69 -2.16 -24.97
C GLN A 76 -1.53 -1.24 -25.88
N GLN A 77 -2.44 -0.46 -25.28
CA GLN A 77 -3.37 0.41 -25.97
C GLN A 77 -3.24 1.86 -25.48
N ILE A 78 -3.05 2.77 -26.41
CA ILE A 78 -2.83 4.22 -26.11
C ILE A 78 -4.04 4.87 -25.44
N ARG A 79 -5.25 4.33 -25.62
CA ARG A 79 -6.47 4.88 -24.98
C ARG A 79 -6.39 4.96 -23.46
N TRP A 80 -5.58 4.12 -22.82
CA TRP A 80 -5.46 4.12 -21.36
C TRP A 80 -4.70 5.35 -20.83
N TYR A 81 -3.93 6.05 -21.67
CA TYR A 81 -3.33 7.34 -21.28
C TYR A 81 -4.40 8.40 -20.93
N ASP A 82 -5.62 8.29 -21.50
CA ASP A 82 -6.73 9.20 -21.22
C ASP A 82 -7.31 9.03 -19.80
N THR A 83 -6.91 7.98 -19.09
CA THR A 83 -7.32 7.75 -17.68
C THR A 83 -6.42 8.41 -16.65
N THR A 84 -5.32 9.03 -17.10
CA THR A 84 -4.32 9.67 -16.23
C THR A 84 -4.82 10.95 -15.59
N GLU A 85 -4.32 11.25 -14.40
CA GLU A 85 -4.60 12.50 -13.70
C GLU A 85 -3.34 13.14 -13.14
N GLU A 86 -3.37 14.45 -12.98
CA GLU A 86 -2.35 15.18 -12.21
C GLU A 86 -2.51 14.96 -10.71
N ILE A 87 -1.42 14.84 -9.98
CA ILE A 87 -1.41 14.77 -8.52
C ILE A 87 -0.68 16.00 -7.97
N PRO A 88 -1.32 16.77 -7.07
CA PRO A 88 -2.57 16.51 -6.34
C PRO A 88 -3.84 17.09 -7.02
N ASN A 89 -3.73 17.77 -8.15
CA ASN A 89 -4.79 18.65 -8.67
C ASN A 89 -5.89 17.92 -9.47
N GLY A 90 -5.75 16.63 -9.73
CA GLY A 90 -6.72 15.82 -10.47
C GLY A 90 -8.03 15.62 -9.71
N PRO A 91 -9.13 15.33 -10.43
CA PRO A 91 -10.47 15.22 -9.84
C PRO A 91 -10.57 14.09 -8.81
N THR A 92 -9.92 12.95 -9.05
CA THR A 92 -9.96 11.83 -8.09
C THR A 92 -9.29 12.21 -6.78
N ILE A 93 -8.11 12.82 -6.80
CA ILE A 93 -7.41 13.21 -5.57
C ILE A 93 -8.20 14.27 -4.80
N ARG A 94 -8.79 15.25 -5.49
CA ARG A 94 -9.64 16.26 -4.83
C ARG A 94 -10.86 15.63 -4.14
N LEU A 95 -11.53 14.71 -4.83
CA LEU A 95 -12.64 13.95 -4.22
C LEU A 95 -12.19 13.19 -2.97
N MET A 96 -11.05 12.51 -3.04
CA MET A 96 -10.50 11.76 -1.90
C MET A 96 -10.04 12.66 -0.75
N GLN A 97 -9.56 13.88 -1.04
CA GLN A 97 -9.25 14.88 -0.02
C GLN A 97 -10.51 15.36 0.72
N ASP A 98 -11.60 15.62 -0.01
CA ASP A 98 -12.88 16.01 0.59
C ASP A 98 -13.48 14.86 1.40
N LEU A 99 -13.38 13.62 0.90
CA LEU A 99 -13.83 12.41 1.60
C LEU A 99 -13.02 12.19 2.89
N ALA A 100 -11.69 12.28 2.82
CA ALA A 100 -10.79 12.16 3.96
C ALA A 100 -11.14 13.17 5.08
N ARG A 101 -11.34 14.45 4.69
CA ARG A 101 -11.75 15.52 5.60
C ARG A 101 -13.11 15.26 6.23
N ARG A 102 -14.10 14.87 5.42
CA ARG A 102 -15.47 14.60 5.87
C ARG A 102 -15.54 13.44 6.87
N LEU A 103 -14.80 12.36 6.57
CA LEU A 103 -14.80 11.14 7.39
C LEU A 103 -13.74 11.14 8.49
N ARG A 104 -12.82 12.12 8.49
CA ARG A 104 -11.67 12.20 9.40
C ARG A 104 -10.78 10.95 9.36
N ILE A 105 -10.51 10.44 8.14
CA ILE A 105 -9.75 9.23 7.88
C ILE A 105 -8.60 9.53 6.91
N ALA A 106 -7.41 9.01 7.18
CA ALA A 106 -6.29 9.12 6.23
C ALA A 106 -6.46 8.11 5.10
N LEU A 107 -6.01 8.47 3.89
CA LEU A 107 -6.16 7.62 2.70
C LEU A 107 -4.83 7.43 1.96
N ILE A 108 -4.58 6.20 1.50
CA ILE A 108 -3.57 5.88 0.50
C ILE A 108 -4.31 5.57 -0.79
N VAL A 109 -4.06 6.39 -1.83
CA VAL A 109 -4.85 6.45 -3.06
C VAL A 109 -3.97 6.15 -4.28
N PRO A 110 -3.86 4.88 -4.71
CA PRO A 110 -3.06 4.48 -5.87
C PRO A 110 -3.81 4.79 -7.17
N ILE A 111 -3.24 5.65 -8.03
CA ILE A 111 -3.81 6.02 -9.33
C ILE A 111 -2.74 6.10 -10.42
N TYR A 112 -3.20 6.23 -11.67
CA TYR A 112 -2.36 6.48 -12.84
C TYR A 112 -2.09 8.00 -12.95
N GLU A 113 -0.85 8.39 -12.63
CA GLU A 113 -0.42 9.78 -12.61
C GLU A 113 0.07 10.27 -13.97
N ARG A 114 -0.33 11.49 -14.35
CA ARG A 114 0.30 12.28 -15.38
C ARG A 114 1.12 13.41 -14.74
N GLU A 115 2.44 13.40 -14.93
CA GLU A 115 3.30 14.51 -14.55
C GLU A 115 3.27 15.60 -15.63
N GLN A 116 3.34 15.17 -16.88
CA GLN A 116 3.15 15.97 -18.10
C GLN A 116 2.77 15.03 -19.25
N GLU A 117 2.36 15.55 -20.38
CA GLU A 117 2.08 14.72 -21.55
C GLU A 117 3.30 13.88 -21.94
N GLY A 118 3.06 12.55 -22.07
CA GLY A 118 4.10 11.56 -22.37
C GLY A 118 4.94 11.11 -21.17
N VAL A 119 4.67 11.59 -19.94
CA VAL A 119 5.37 11.17 -18.73
C VAL A 119 4.38 10.76 -17.66
N TYR A 120 4.27 9.44 -17.46
CA TYR A 120 3.26 8.84 -16.60
C TYR A 120 3.87 7.91 -15.57
N TYR A 121 3.20 7.78 -14.41
CA TYR A 121 3.65 6.94 -13.30
C TYR A 121 2.50 6.16 -12.67
N ASN A 122 2.83 4.99 -12.15
CA ASN A 122 2.00 4.28 -11.20
C ASN A 122 2.28 4.86 -9.81
N THR A 123 1.30 5.53 -9.22
CA THR A 123 1.54 6.42 -8.07
C THR A 123 0.51 6.21 -6.97
N ALA A 124 0.97 6.21 -5.71
CA ALA A 124 0.11 6.26 -4.54
C ALA A 124 0.21 7.64 -3.87
N ALA A 125 -0.89 8.38 -3.86
CA ALA A 125 -1.01 9.63 -3.12
C ALA A 125 -1.36 9.33 -1.66
N VAL A 126 -0.82 10.13 -0.73
CA VAL A 126 -1.14 10.04 0.70
C VAL A 126 -1.87 11.31 1.14
N ILE A 127 -3.05 11.10 1.73
CA ILE A 127 -3.96 12.15 2.17
C ILE A 127 -4.16 11.99 3.68
N HIS A 128 -3.99 13.08 4.42
CA HIS A 128 -4.19 13.13 5.86
C HIS A 128 -5.69 13.16 6.22
N ASN A 129 -6.04 12.84 7.45
CA ASN A 129 -7.42 12.81 7.94
C ASN A 129 -8.12 14.17 8.00
N ASP A 130 -7.42 15.28 7.81
CA ASP A 130 -7.98 16.62 7.63
C ASP A 130 -8.18 16.98 6.14
N GLY A 131 -7.88 16.05 5.22
CA GLY A 131 -7.94 16.23 3.78
C GLY A 131 -6.71 16.89 3.15
N SER A 132 -5.67 17.20 3.92
CA SER A 132 -4.43 17.73 3.35
C SER A 132 -3.67 16.64 2.58
N TYR A 133 -3.08 17.03 1.45
CA TYR A 133 -2.19 16.18 0.67
C TYR A 133 -0.79 16.20 1.29
N LEU A 134 -0.29 15.02 1.71
CA LEU A 134 1.03 14.90 2.35
C LEU A 134 2.16 14.62 1.37
N GLY A 135 1.84 14.05 0.22
CA GLY A 135 2.81 13.66 -0.78
C GLY A 135 2.42 12.39 -1.52
N LYS A 136 3.37 11.82 -2.27
CA LYS A 136 3.14 10.63 -3.08
C LYS A 136 4.36 9.73 -3.15
N TYR A 137 4.13 8.45 -3.41
CA TYR A 137 5.13 7.48 -3.83
C TYR A 137 4.90 7.11 -5.29
N ARG A 138 5.93 7.05 -6.10
CA ARG A 138 5.91 6.54 -7.49
C ARG A 138 6.58 5.17 -7.52
N LYS A 139 5.90 4.17 -8.07
CA LYS A 139 6.42 2.79 -8.21
C LYS A 139 7.82 2.79 -8.82
N THR A 140 8.79 2.33 -8.05
CA THR A 140 10.21 2.38 -8.43
C THR A 140 10.54 1.36 -9.50
N HIS A 141 10.05 0.11 -9.33
CA HIS A 141 10.36 -0.99 -10.23
C HIS A 141 9.15 -1.30 -11.11
N ILE A 142 9.32 -1.19 -12.41
CA ILE A 142 8.27 -1.39 -13.40
C ILE A 142 8.48 -2.72 -14.10
N PRO A 143 7.56 -3.71 -13.94
CA PRO A 143 7.67 -5.00 -14.60
C PRO A 143 7.38 -4.92 -16.09
N HIS A 144 7.88 -5.91 -16.83
CA HIS A 144 7.49 -6.16 -18.20
C HIS A 144 7.59 -7.66 -18.46
N VAL A 145 6.56 -8.40 -18.08
CA VAL A 145 6.57 -9.86 -18.01
C VAL A 145 5.31 -10.44 -18.67
N ALA A 146 5.48 -11.50 -19.47
CA ALA A 146 4.37 -12.28 -19.99
C ALA A 146 3.57 -12.96 -18.85
N PRO A 147 2.28 -13.22 -19.02
CA PRO A 147 1.50 -13.09 -20.26
C PRO A 147 0.82 -11.72 -20.48
N GLY A 148 0.88 -10.76 -19.54
CA GLY A 148 0.13 -9.52 -19.64
C GLY A 148 0.50 -8.50 -18.55
N PHE A 149 1.77 -8.37 -18.20
CA PHE A 149 2.25 -7.36 -17.26
C PHE A 149 3.12 -6.33 -17.98
N TRP A 150 2.51 -5.63 -18.97
CA TRP A 150 3.22 -4.74 -19.89
C TRP A 150 3.34 -3.32 -19.35
N GLU A 151 3.66 -3.18 -18.06
CA GLU A 151 3.68 -1.90 -17.36
C GLU A 151 4.71 -0.91 -17.94
N LYS A 152 5.81 -1.35 -18.51
CA LYS A 152 6.81 -0.47 -19.15
C LYS A 152 6.27 0.27 -20.39
N PHE A 153 5.14 -0.17 -20.96
CA PHE A 153 4.46 0.59 -22.00
C PHE A 153 3.80 1.86 -21.45
N TYR A 154 3.38 1.84 -20.19
CA TYR A 154 2.59 2.89 -19.56
C TYR A 154 3.37 3.77 -18.60
N PHE A 155 4.28 3.18 -17.82
CA PHE A 155 4.88 3.85 -16.67
C PHE A 155 6.38 4.03 -16.81
N ARG A 156 6.80 5.22 -16.45
CA ARG A 156 8.19 5.51 -16.15
C ARG A 156 8.53 5.00 -14.74
N PRO A 157 9.76 4.48 -14.50
CA PRO A 157 10.24 4.18 -13.16
C PRO A 157 10.15 5.38 -12.23
N GLY A 158 9.73 5.13 -10.98
CA GLY A 158 9.61 6.15 -9.95
C GLY A 158 10.94 6.83 -9.62
N ASN A 159 10.88 8.10 -9.25
CA ASN A 159 12.04 8.97 -9.05
C ASN A 159 12.00 9.75 -7.72
N LEU A 160 11.13 9.34 -6.78
CA LEU A 160 10.94 10.05 -5.50
C LEU A 160 11.62 9.32 -4.32
N GLY A 161 12.32 8.21 -4.58
CA GLY A 161 12.86 7.36 -3.53
C GLY A 161 11.75 6.69 -2.72
N TYR A 162 12.00 6.50 -1.43
CA TYR A 162 11.09 5.80 -0.51
C TYR A 162 10.65 6.72 0.64
N PRO A 163 9.76 7.69 0.37
CA PRO A 163 9.29 8.63 1.38
C PRO A 163 8.47 7.93 2.45
N VAL A 164 8.55 8.46 3.68
CA VAL A 164 7.70 8.09 4.81
C VAL A 164 6.86 9.30 5.18
N PHE A 165 5.57 9.08 5.38
CA PHE A 165 4.59 10.12 5.66
C PHE A 165 4.16 10.04 7.12
N ASP A 166 4.22 11.17 7.82
CA ASP A 166 3.79 11.27 9.22
C ASP A 166 2.31 11.69 9.29
N LEU A 167 1.48 10.78 9.80
CA LEU A 167 0.05 11.01 10.03
C LEU A 167 -0.25 11.52 11.45
N GLY A 168 0.76 11.85 12.24
CA GLY A 168 0.63 12.22 13.65
C GLY A 168 0.38 11.02 14.57
N PHE A 169 -0.46 10.06 14.18
CA PHE A 169 -0.73 8.84 14.93
C PHE A 169 0.11 7.63 14.47
N ALA A 170 0.65 7.64 13.25
CA ALA A 170 1.55 6.63 12.69
C ALA A 170 2.42 7.22 11.57
N LYS A 171 3.60 6.63 11.37
CA LYS A 171 4.47 6.89 10.21
C LYS A 171 4.31 5.77 9.20
N ILE A 172 3.91 6.11 7.99
CA ILE A 172 3.60 5.13 6.96
C ILE A 172 4.55 5.23 5.76
N GLY A 173 4.87 4.07 5.19
CA GLY A 173 5.53 3.94 3.91
C GLY A 173 4.64 3.25 2.89
N VAL A 174 4.91 3.48 1.62
CA VAL A 174 4.23 2.79 0.51
C VAL A 174 5.26 2.29 -0.47
N TYR A 175 5.09 1.08 -0.95
CA TYR A 175 5.74 0.54 -2.13
C TYR A 175 4.71 -0.29 -2.90
N ILE A 176 4.77 -0.35 -4.24
CA ILE A 176 3.67 -0.83 -5.06
C ILE A 176 4.03 -2.18 -5.69
N TRP A 177 3.18 -3.18 -5.49
CA TRP A 177 3.19 -4.53 -6.08
C TRP A 177 4.59 -5.10 -6.32
N TYR A 178 5.19 -4.86 -7.49
CA TYR A 178 6.48 -5.42 -7.95
C TYR A 178 7.65 -5.01 -7.07
N ASP A 179 7.56 -3.85 -6.42
CA ASP A 179 8.59 -3.35 -5.49
C ASP A 179 8.88 -4.33 -4.34
N ARG A 180 7.91 -5.18 -3.96
CA ARG A 180 8.09 -6.18 -2.90
C ARG A 180 9.18 -7.22 -3.18
N HIS A 181 9.50 -7.46 -4.47
CA HIS A 181 10.55 -8.38 -4.86
C HIS A 181 11.97 -7.83 -4.60
N PHE A 182 12.08 -6.54 -4.27
CA PHE A 182 13.35 -5.83 -4.05
C PHE A 182 13.47 -5.43 -2.57
N PRO A 183 14.25 -6.20 -1.77
CA PRO A 183 14.38 -5.94 -0.33
C PRO A 183 14.98 -4.58 0.00
N GLU A 184 15.68 -3.94 -0.93
CA GLU A 184 16.27 -2.62 -0.78
C GLU A 184 15.21 -1.53 -0.50
N GLY A 185 14.07 -1.57 -1.20
CA GLY A 185 12.97 -0.64 -1.00
C GLY A 185 12.32 -0.80 0.37
N ALA A 186 12.06 -2.06 0.77
CA ALA A 186 11.53 -2.39 2.08
C ALA A 186 12.47 -1.92 3.20
N ARG A 187 13.80 -2.09 3.02
CA ARG A 187 14.83 -1.63 3.96
C ARG A 187 14.89 -0.10 4.01
N ALA A 188 14.83 0.57 2.88
CA ALA A 188 14.84 2.04 2.82
C ALA A 188 13.66 2.64 3.59
N LEU A 189 12.44 2.11 3.41
CA LEU A 189 11.27 2.53 4.18
C LEU A 189 11.47 2.34 5.70
N GLY A 190 12.02 1.20 6.10
CA GLY A 190 12.32 0.93 7.52
C GLY A 190 13.35 1.90 8.10
N LEU A 191 14.40 2.24 7.35
CA LEU A 191 15.44 3.19 7.76
C LEU A 191 14.90 4.64 7.81
N ASN A 192 13.96 4.98 6.93
CA ASN A 192 13.28 6.27 6.93
C ASN A 192 12.22 6.38 8.04
N GLY A 193 12.04 5.32 8.84
CA GLY A 193 11.22 5.35 10.04
C GLY A 193 9.78 4.90 9.88
N ALA A 194 9.44 4.18 8.80
CA ALA A 194 8.11 3.61 8.65
C ALA A 194 7.76 2.66 9.81
N GLU A 195 6.56 2.80 10.35
CA GLU A 195 5.95 1.94 11.36
C GLU A 195 4.98 0.95 10.70
N ILE A 196 4.31 1.39 9.63
CA ILE A 196 3.42 0.56 8.81
C ILE A 196 3.80 0.78 7.34
N VAL A 197 3.99 -0.30 6.60
CA VAL A 197 4.25 -0.25 5.15
C VAL A 197 3.09 -0.87 4.41
N PHE A 198 2.56 -0.17 3.40
CA PHE A 198 1.47 -0.65 2.57
C PHE A 198 1.96 -1.06 1.18
N ASN A 199 1.44 -2.18 0.67
CA ASN A 199 1.73 -2.68 -0.66
C ASN A 199 0.44 -2.83 -1.49
N PRO A 200 -0.06 -1.73 -2.08
CA PRO A 200 -1.13 -1.83 -3.07
C PRO A 200 -0.68 -2.67 -4.25
N SER A 201 -1.53 -3.63 -4.65
CA SER A 201 -1.16 -4.61 -5.66
C SER A 201 -2.31 -4.96 -6.61
N ALA A 202 -1.92 -5.51 -7.77
CA ALA A 202 -2.76 -6.18 -8.73
C ALA A 202 -2.03 -7.45 -9.19
N THR A 203 -2.07 -8.50 -8.37
CA THR A 203 -1.32 -9.74 -8.60
C THR A 203 -2.25 -10.93 -8.82
N VAL A 204 -1.92 -11.76 -9.82
CA VAL A 204 -2.71 -12.92 -10.23
C VAL A 204 -2.15 -14.22 -9.69
N ALA A 205 -3.00 -15.24 -9.60
CA ALA A 205 -2.65 -16.60 -9.22
C ALA A 205 -1.64 -17.21 -10.20
N GLY A 206 -0.87 -18.18 -9.73
CA GLY A 206 0.11 -18.92 -10.51
C GLY A 206 1.54 -18.53 -10.16
N LEU A 207 2.29 -17.96 -11.08
CA LEU A 207 3.75 -17.82 -11.04
C LEU A 207 4.30 -17.23 -9.72
N SER A 208 3.68 -16.22 -9.15
CA SER A 208 4.19 -15.50 -7.98
C SER A 208 3.27 -15.54 -6.75
N GLU A 209 2.21 -16.34 -6.76
CA GLU A 209 1.25 -16.38 -5.64
C GLU A 209 1.91 -16.79 -4.31
N TYR A 210 2.85 -17.75 -4.35
CA TYR A 210 3.57 -18.19 -3.14
C TYR A 210 4.43 -17.08 -2.53
N LEU A 211 4.91 -16.13 -3.34
CA LEU A 211 5.72 -15.00 -2.87
C LEU A 211 4.89 -14.00 -2.06
N TRP A 212 3.57 -13.96 -2.26
CA TRP A 212 2.66 -13.04 -1.57
C TRP A 212 2.75 -13.15 -0.04
N LYS A 213 2.82 -14.38 0.47
CA LYS A 213 2.93 -14.68 1.90
C LYS A 213 4.37 -14.96 2.36
N LEU A 214 5.36 -14.87 1.47
CA LEU A 214 6.76 -15.08 1.80
C LEU A 214 7.51 -13.77 1.96
N GLU A 215 7.49 -12.92 0.95
CA GLU A 215 8.35 -11.75 0.86
C GLU A 215 7.98 -10.67 1.86
N GLN A 216 6.71 -10.30 1.94
CA GLN A 216 6.27 -9.19 2.78
C GLN A 216 6.35 -9.49 4.28
N PRO A 217 6.00 -10.71 4.77
CA PRO A 217 6.32 -11.12 6.14
C PRO A 217 7.82 -11.12 6.44
N ALA A 218 8.67 -11.54 5.48
CA ALA A 218 10.13 -11.45 5.63
C ALA A 218 10.59 -9.98 5.76
N HIS A 219 10.00 -9.07 4.99
CA HIS A 219 10.28 -7.63 5.11
C HIS A 219 9.81 -7.05 6.45
N ALA A 220 8.63 -7.47 6.94
CA ALA A 220 8.13 -7.08 8.25
C ALA A 220 9.10 -7.48 9.37
N VAL A 221 9.58 -8.72 9.36
CA VAL A 221 10.59 -9.22 10.33
C VAL A 221 11.90 -8.45 10.21
N ALA A 222 12.44 -8.34 8.98
CA ALA A 222 13.75 -7.74 8.75
C ALA A 222 13.82 -6.27 9.18
N ASN A 223 12.68 -5.55 9.17
CA ASN A 223 12.59 -4.13 9.47
C ASN A 223 11.83 -3.81 10.76
N GLY A 224 11.20 -4.82 11.39
CA GLY A 224 10.42 -4.65 12.61
C GLY A 224 9.31 -3.60 12.46
N TYR A 225 8.49 -3.71 11.39
CA TYR A 225 7.34 -2.86 11.12
C TYR A 225 6.12 -3.70 10.72
N PHE A 226 4.92 -3.11 10.72
CA PHE A 226 3.73 -3.76 10.19
C PHE A 226 3.66 -3.67 8.66
N VAL A 227 3.01 -4.65 8.04
CA VAL A 227 2.69 -4.62 6.60
C VAL A 227 1.20 -4.76 6.39
N GLY A 228 0.63 -3.89 5.54
CA GLY A 228 -0.70 -4.03 4.94
C GLY A 228 -0.54 -4.33 3.45
N ALA A 229 -0.90 -5.54 3.03
CA ALA A 229 -0.81 -6.01 1.66
C ALA A 229 -2.20 -6.06 1.03
N ILE A 230 -2.44 -5.30 -0.03
CA ILE A 230 -3.74 -5.16 -0.67
C ILE A 230 -3.70 -5.72 -2.08
N ASN A 231 -4.63 -6.58 -2.44
CA ASN A 231 -4.78 -7.12 -3.78
C ASN A 231 -6.20 -6.89 -4.32
N ARG A 232 -6.37 -7.06 -5.64
CA ARG A 232 -7.65 -7.16 -6.33
C ARG A 232 -8.24 -8.56 -6.19
N VAL A 233 -9.51 -8.72 -6.62
CA VAL A 233 -10.17 -10.03 -6.78
C VAL A 233 -10.80 -10.17 -8.16
N GLY A 234 -10.99 -11.44 -8.59
CA GLY A 234 -11.73 -11.82 -9.78
C GLY A 234 -10.88 -11.84 -11.05
N THR A 235 -11.55 -12.01 -12.17
CA THR A 235 -10.95 -12.02 -13.50
C THR A 235 -11.41 -10.81 -14.31
N GLU A 236 -10.55 -10.30 -15.16
CA GLU A 236 -10.84 -9.12 -15.98
C GLU A 236 -10.83 -9.52 -17.46
N ALA A 237 -11.96 -10.10 -17.93
CA ALA A 237 -12.14 -10.40 -19.35
C ALA A 237 -12.14 -9.10 -20.17
N PRO A 238 -11.66 -9.09 -21.46
CA PRO A 238 -11.29 -10.28 -22.26
C PRO A 238 -9.85 -10.77 -22.01
N TRP A 239 -9.10 -10.14 -21.12
CA TRP A 239 -7.71 -10.50 -20.88
C TRP A 239 -7.60 -11.81 -20.10
N ASN A 240 -6.79 -12.73 -20.60
CA ASN A 240 -6.54 -14.01 -19.96
C ASN A 240 -5.17 -13.98 -19.25
N ILE A 241 -4.99 -13.04 -18.34
CA ILE A 241 -3.74 -12.91 -17.56
C ILE A 241 -3.76 -13.71 -16.26
N GLY A 242 -4.91 -14.24 -15.86
CA GLY A 242 -5.12 -15.00 -14.63
C GLY A 242 -6.18 -14.40 -13.72
N GLU A 243 -6.39 -15.04 -12.57
CA GLU A 243 -7.31 -14.61 -11.52
C GLU A 243 -6.57 -13.74 -10.49
N PHE A 244 -7.07 -12.55 -10.20
CA PHE A 244 -6.66 -11.79 -9.04
C PHE A 244 -7.22 -12.47 -7.80
N TYR A 245 -6.36 -13.00 -6.97
CA TYR A 245 -6.73 -13.94 -5.91
C TYR A 245 -7.03 -13.29 -4.56
N GLY A 246 -7.17 -11.97 -4.49
CA GLY A 246 -7.43 -11.29 -3.23
C GLY A 246 -6.41 -11.62 -2.15
N GLN A 247 -6.88 -12.20 -1.04
CA GLN A 247 -6.07 -12.57 0.11
C GLN A 247 -5.23 -11.39 0.63
N SER A 248 -5.82 -10.19 0.62
CA SER A 248 -5.24 -9.03 1.28
C SER A 248 -5.04 -9.32 2.76
N TYR A 249 -3.98 -8.80 3.38
CA TYR A 249 -3.70 -9.14 4.78
C TYR A 249 -2.94 -8.05 5.52
N PHE A 250 -2.98 -8.15 6.85
CA PHE A 250 -2.05 -7.49 7.75
C PHE A 250 -1.07 -8.48 8.36
N CYS A 251 0.20 -8.07 8.40
CA CYS A 251 1.29 -8.81 8.99
C CYS A 251 1.97 -7.97 10.07
N ASP A 252 2.29 -8.59 11.21
CA ASP A 252 2.94 -7.93 12.33
C ASP A 252 4.49 -7.90 12.18
N PRO A 253 5.21 -7.15 13.05
CA PRO A 253 6.68 -7.08 13.03
C PRO A 253 7.40 -8.41 13.30
N ARG A 254 6.69 -9.48 13.68
CA ARG A 254 7.22 -10.84 13.85
C ARG A 254 6.97 -11.72 12.62
N GLY A 255 6.35 -11.18 11.57
CA GLY A 255 6.03 -11.91 10.34
C GLY A 255 4.75 -12.74 10.41
N GLN A 256 3.92 -12.54 11.46
CA GLN A 256 2.66 -13.25 11.59
C GLN A 256 1.56 -12.53 10.81
N ILE A 257 0.91 -13.23 9.88
CA ILE A 257 -0.31 -12.75 9.26
C ILE A 257 -1.43 -12.96 10.27
N PHE A 258 -1.97 -11.87 10.82
CA PHE A 258 -2.96 -11.92 11.90
C PHE A 258 -4.37 -11.54 11.46
N ALA A 259 -4.52 -10.97 10.27
CA ALA A 259 -5.81 -10.69 9.65
C ALA A 259 -5.67 -10.88 8.14
N GLN A 260 -6.62 -11.58 7.51
CA GLN A 260 -6.58 -11.89 6.09
C GLN A 260 -8.00 -11.88 5.50
N ALA A 261 -8.15 -11.23 4.34
CA ALA A 261 -9.36 -11.22 3.54
C ALA A 261 -9.54 -12.53 2.74
N SER A 262 -10.75 -12.75 2.24
CA SER A 262 -11.08 -13.89 1.37
C SER A 262 -10.31 -13.87 0.04
N ARG A 263 -10.38 -14.99 -0.68
CA ARG A 263 -9.74 -15.11 -2.00
C ARG A 263 -10.53 -14.43 -3.12
N ASP A 264 -11.83 -14.42 -3.02
CA ASP A 264 -12.74 -14.27 -4.16
C ASP A 264 -13.82 -13.19 -4.00
N LYS A 265 -13.77 -12.42 -2.90
CA LYS A 265 -14.83 -11.44 -2.59
C LYS A 265 -14.30 -10.03 -2.47
N ASP A 266 -15.14 -9.09 -2.85
CA ASP A 266 -14.99 -7.70 -2.42
C ASP A 266 -15.07 -7.63 -0.89
N GLU A 267 -14.09 -6.99 -0.26
CA GLU A 267 -14.00 -7.01 1.20
C GLU A 267 -13.26 -5.78 1.74
N VAL A 268 -13.74 -5.26 2.84
CA VAL A 268 -13.03 -4.27 3.66
C VAL A 268 -12.42 -5.00 4.85
N LEU A 269 -11.14 -5.32 4.76
CA LEU A 269 -10.41 -5.96 5.86
C LEU A 269 -9.95 -4.90 6.86
N THR A 270 -10.48 -4.96 8.08
CA THR A 270 -10.13 -4.02 9.17
C THR A 270 -9.36 -4.75 10.27
N ALA A 271 -8.28 -4.14 10.77
CA ALA A 271 -7.49 -4.67 11.86
C ALA A 271 -6.92 -3.55 12.76
N ASP A 272 -6.68 -3.90 14.02
CA ASP A 272 -6.01 -3.07 15.01
C ASP A 272 -4.52 -3.42 15.07
N LEU A 273 -3.66 -2.44 14.87
CA LEU A 273 -2.21 -2.56 14.88
C LEU A 273 -1.67 -1.93 16.16
N ASP A 274 -1.09 -2.72 17.04
CA ASP A 274 -0.43 -2.23 18.26
C ASP A 274 1.00 -1.80 17.95
N LEU A 275 1.22 -0.52 17.71
CA LEU A 275 2.52 0.02 17.34
C LEU A 275 3.60 -0.10 18.45
N GLU A 276 3.21 -0.39 19.70
CA GLU A 276 4.19 -0.67 20.77
C GLU A 276 4.98 -1.98 20.51
N MET A 277 4.37 -2.93 19.77
CA MET A 277 5.05 -4.16 19.35
C MET A 277 6.34 -3.86 18.54
N ILE A 278 6.38 -2.77 17.77
CA ILE A 278 7.57 -2.36 17.00
C ILE A 278 8.76 -2.15 17.95
N ALA A 279 8.54 -1.41 19.03
CA ALA A 279 9.59 -1.14 20.00
C ALA A 279 10.02 -2.41 20.74
N GLU A 280 9.09 -3.29 21.07
CA GLU A 280 9.36 -4.59 21.70
C GLU A 280 10.22 -5.48 20.80
N VAL A 281 9.83 -5.63 19.52
CA VAL A 281 10.55 -6.47 18.55
C VAL A 281 11.94 -5.91 18.29
N ARG A 282 12.09 -4.59 18.10
CA ARG A 282 13.38 -3.94 17.84
C ARG A 282 14.33 -3.93 19.06
N LYS A 283 13.79 -4.04 20.29
CA LYS A 283 14.60 -4.28 21.49
C LYS A 283 15.08 -5.72 21.60
N THR A 284 14.29 -6.68 21.13
CA THR A 284 14.65 -8.11 21.10
C THR A 284 15.66 -8.40 19.98
N TRP A 285 15.35 -7.93 18.77
CA TRP A 285 16.15 -8.11 17.56
C TRP A 285 16.71 -6.78 17.10
N GLN A 286 17.95 -6.47 17.44
CA GLN A 286 18.56 -5.17 17.18
C GLN A 286 19.12 -5.08 15.74
N PHE A 287 18.35 -5.49 14.74
CA PHE A 287 18.81 -5.58 13.35
C PHE A 287 19.29 -4.24 12.79
N PHE A 288 18.69 -3.09 13.17
CA PHE A 288 19.17 -1.78 12.73
C PHE A 288 20.52 -1.39 13.31
N ARG A 289 20.80 -1.73 14.57
CA ARG A 289 22.10 -1.50 15.21
C ARG A 289 23.20 -2.34 14.57
N ASP A 290 22.88 -3.59 14.25
CA ASP A 290 23.85 -4.59 13.83
C ASP A 290 24.09 -4.58 12.31
N ARG A 291 23.46 -3.63 11.58
CA ARG A 291 23.75 -3.40 10.15
C ARG A 291 25.21 -3.00 9.92
N ARG A 292 25.75 -3.41 8.80
CA ARG A 292 27.12 -3.11 8.34
C ARG A 292 27.08 -2.34 7.01
N PRO A 293 26.61 -1.06 6.99
CA PRO A 293 26.52 -0.27 5.74
C PRO A 293 27.86 -0.17 5.00
N ASP A 294 28.97 -0.19 5.76
CA ASP A 294 30.34 -0.22 5.27
C ASP A 294 30.66 -1.44 4.38
N MET A 295 29.84 -2.51 4.45
CA MET A 295 30.00 -3.74 3.66
C MET A 295 29.01 -3.84 2.50
N TYR A 296 28.13 -2.85 2.31
CA TYR A 296 27.03 -2.92 1.33
C TYR A 296 27.26 -2.11 0.05
N GLU A 297 28.51 -1.67 -0.21
CA GLU A 297 28.83 -0.84 -1.36
C GLU A 297 28.41 -1.48 -2.71
N SER A 298 28.52 -2.82 -2.80
CA SER A 298 28.10 -3.57 -3.99
C SER A 298 26.61 -3.48 -4.32
N LEU A 299 25.75 -3.14 -3.34
CA LEU A 299 24.32 -2.97 -3.56
C LEU A 299 23.97 -1.69 -4.33
N VAL A 300 24.89 -0.72 -4.41
CA VAL A 300 24.66 0.58 -5.05
C VAL A 300 25.60 0.84 -6.22
N LYS A 301 26.48 -0.11 -6.53
CA LYS A 301 27.33 -0.08 -7.74
C LYS A 301 26.57 -0.76 -8.89
N ALA A 302 26.38 -0.03 -10.00
CA ALA A 302 25.85 -0.59 -11.25
C ALA A 302 26.91 -1.40 -11.99
#